data_a447ad9ab948bd4123f9f1bd4ba736bf
#
_entry.id   a447ad9ab948bd4123f9f1bd4ba736bf
#
_cell.length_a   1.000
_cell.length_b   1.000
_cell.length_c   1.000
_cell.angle_alpha   90.00
_cell.angle_beta   90.00
_cell.angle_gamma   90.00
#
_symmetry.space_group_name_H-M   'P 1'
#
loop_
_entity.id
_entity.type
_entity.pdbx_description
1 polymer ?
#
loop_
_entity_poly.entity_id
_entity_poly.type
_entity_poly.pdbx_seq_one_letter_code
_entity_poly.pdbx_strand_id
1 'polypeptide(L)'
;MSRDLPPAGEDPAPRPPVEGRITPTGPGPLVVIGLVGLIVGWSVRGWAIRSGSPAPGVSWLAVGTAFFVAAVVGGMAYLTWRTVQREHLRLTSQQGVARLVLGKAVARLGAFGLGAYVGVAVSHLGVDGEHTSGTIVRALLAAAGSGAALVTGLLLEHACRVPPEDR
;
A
#
# COMPACT_ATOMS: atom_id res chain seq x y z
N MET A 1 25.94 -31.88 -52.95
CA MET A 1 25.72 -30.85 -51.91
C MET A 1 24.89 -31.54 -50.80
N SER A 2 25.60 -32.20 -49.90
CA SER A 2 24.99 -32.84 -48.72
C SER A 2 24.75 -31.77 -47.67
N ARG A 3 23.48 -31.52 -47.31
CA ARG A 3 23.11 -30.69 -46.18
C ARG A 3 23.36 -31.52 -44.92
N ASP A 4 24.36 -31.15 -44.16
CA ASP A 4 24.53 -31.63 -42.80
C ASP A 4 23.35 -31.16 -41.95
N LEU A 5 22.41 -32.06 -41.71
CA LEU A 5 21.37 -31.87 -40.69
C LEU A 5 22.03 -32.02 -39.30
N PRO A 6 21.84 -31.07 -38.39
CA PRO A 6 22.34 -31.25 -37.04
C PRO A 6 21.67 -32.46 -36.38
N PRO A 7 22.36 -33.19 -35.49
CA PRO A 7 21.81 -34.38 -34.85
C PRO A 7 20.57 -34.04 -34.02
N ALA A 8 19.46 -34.70 -34.38
CA ALA A 8 18.24 -34.69 -33.59
C ALA A 8 18.50 -35.45 -32.28
N GLY A 9 18.64 -34.76 -31.17
CA GLY A 9 18.78 -35.45 -29.89
C GLY A 9 19.38 -34.66 -28.72
N GLU A 10 19.54 -33.37 -28.83
CA GLU A 10 19.77 -32.58 -27.61
C GLU A 10 18.46 -31.88 -27.22
N ASP A 11 17.67 -32.54 -26.39
CA ASP A 11 16.62 -31.86 -25.63
C ASP A 11 17.26 -30.66 -24.92
N PRO A 12 16.78 -29.43 -25.15
CA PRO A 12 17.30 -28.28 -24.43
C PRO A 12 17.12 -28.56 -22.94
N ALA A 13 18.24 -28.57 -22.23
CA ALA A 13 18.28 -28.77 -20.79
C ALA A 13 17.10 -28.01 -20.12
N PRO A 14 16.36 -28.65 -19.21
CA PRO A 14 15.22 -28.01 -18.55
C PRO A 14 15.68 -26.66 -18.01
N ARG A 15 15.14 -25.57 -18.56
CA ARG A 15 15.42 -24.24 -18.04
C ARG A 15 15.04 -24.29 -16.55
N PRO A 16 15.98 -23.91 -15.64
CA PRO A 16 15.64 -23.86 -14.25
C PRO A 16 14.37 -23.00 -14.11
N PRO A 17 13.36 -23.47 -13.35
CA PRO A 17 12.16 -22.69 -13.14
C PRO A 17 12.59 -21.33 -12.63
N VAL A 18 12.25 -20.28 -13.38
CA VAL A 18 12.41 -18.90 -12.91
C VAL A 18 11.42 -18.79 -11.75
N GLU A 19 11.87 -19.19 -10.56
CA GLU A 19 11.15 -19.00 -9.33
C GLU A 19 11.06 -17.49 -9.06
N GLY A 20 10.14 -16.85 -9.75
CA GLY A 20 9.63 -15.54 -9.36
C GLY A 20 8.90 -15.69 -8.04
N ARG A 21 9.65 -15.91 -6.96
CA ARG A 21 9.12 -16.00 -5.60
C ARG A 21 8.59 -14.63 -5.23
N ILE A 22 7.32 -14.40 -5.51
CA ILE A 22 6.61 -13.22 -5.03
C ILE A 22 6.47 -13.40 -3.52
N THR A 23 7.48 -12.91 -2.78
CA THR A 23 7.44 -12.94 -1.33
C THR A 23 6.27 -12.09 -0.84
N PRO A 24 5.45 -12.62 0.08
CA PRO A 24 4.40 -11.83 0.71
C PRO A 24 4.99 -10.58 1.36
N THR A 25 4.22 -9.49 1.33
CA THR A 25 4.63 -8.26 2.02
C THR A 25 4.66 -8.56 3.52
N GLY A 26 5.86 -8.80 4.07
CA GLY A 26 6.05 -8.99 5.50
C GLY A 26 5.66 -7.71 6.27
N PRO A 27 5.34 -7.80 7.56
CA PRO A 27 5.02 -6.62 8.39
C PRO A 27 6.22 -5.67 8.55
N GLY A 28 7.45 -6.18 8.44
CA GLY A 28 8.68 -5.39 8.64
C GLY A 28 8.78 -4.16 7.73
N PRO A 29 8.72 -4.28 6.41
CA PRO A 29 8.77 -3.13 5.51
C PRO A 29 7.66 -2.10 5.76
N LEU A 30 6.46 -2.52 6.13
CA LEU A 30 5.34 -1.63 6.42
C LEU A 30 5.59 -0.82 7.70
N VAL A 31 6.12 -1.46 8.74
CA VAL A 31 6.50 -0.78 9.98
C VAL A 31 7.60 0.25 9.72
N VAL A 32 8.63 -0.11 8.96
CA VAL A 32 9.71 0.83 8.61
C VAL A 32 9.16 2.05 7.85
N ILE A 33 8.31 1.82 6.86
CA ILE A 33 7.67 2.90 6.09
C ILE A 33 6.80 3.79 6.99
N GLY A 34 6.05 3.19 7.91
CA GLY A 34 5.24 3.91 8.90
C GLY A 34 6.09 4.76 9.84
N LEU A 35 7.23 4.24 10.32
CA LEU A 35 8.17 4.99 11.16
C LEU A 35 8.82 6.16 10.39
N VAL A 36 9.20 5.94 9.14
CA VAL A 36 9.70 7.03 8.28
C VAL A 36 8.63 8.11 8.12
N GLY A 37 7.38 7.71 7.85
CA GLY A 37 6.25 8.64 7.80
C GLY A 37 6.11 9.45 9.09
N LEU A 38 6.19 8.80 10.25
CA LEU A 38 6.08 9.44 11.56
C LEU A 38 7.19 10.48 11.78
N ILE A 39 8.43 10.15 11.46
CA ILE A 39 9.56 11.08 11.57
C ILE A 39 9.36 12.27 10.64
N VAL A 40 8.93 12.03 9.40
CA VAL A 40 8.64 13.09 8.43
C VAL A 40 7.52 14.00 8.96
N GLY A 41 6.39 13.44 9.38
CA GLY A 41 5.25 14.20 9.90
C GLY A 41 5.61 15.04 11.13
N TRP A 42 6.42 14.48 12.03
CA TRP A 42 6.89 15.20 13.21
C TRP A 42 7.86 16.33 12.85
N SER A 43 8.75 16.14 11.89
CA SER A 43 9.76 17.13 11.50
C SER A 43 9.20 18.31 10.71
N VAL A 44 8.06 18.14 10.00
CA VAL A 44 7.45 19.17 9.14
C VAL A 44 7.20 20.48 9.91
N ARG A 45 6.69 20.39 11.14
CA ARG A 45 6.45 21.58 11.97
C ARG A 45 7.74 22.29 12.33
N GLY A 46 8.77 21.55 12.76
CA GLY A 46 10.06 22.15 13.12
C GLY A 46 10.72 22.85 11.93
N TRP A 47 10.54 22.29 10.74
CA TRP A 47 11.04 22.90 9.51
C TRP A 47 10.26 24.17 9.13
N ALA A 48 8.93 24.14 9.22
CA ALA A 48 8.09 25.32 8.97
C ALA A 48 8.43 26.49 9.89
N ILE A 49 8.63 26.23 11.19
CA ILE A 49 9.03 27.28 12.16
C ILE A 49 10.38 27.88 11.77
N ARG A 50 11.37 27.06 11.38
CA ARG A 50 12.70 27.55 10.99
C ARG A 50 12.68 28.35 9.69
N SER A 51 11.78 28.03 8.76
CA SER A 51 11.62 28.75 7.49
C SER A 51 10.73 29.98 7.59
N GLY A 52 10.23 30.34 8.79
CA GLY A 52 9.32 31.47 8.99
C GLY A 52 7.95 31.28 8.34
N SER A 53 7.61 30.06 7.91
CA SER A 53 6.34 29.75 7.27
C SER A 53 5.30 29.30 8.31
N PRO A 54 4.00 29.59 8.11
CA PRO A 54 2.98 29.07 8.99
C PRO A 54 3.00 27.52 8.96
N ALA A 55 2.86 26.88 10.11
CA ALA A 55 2.82 25.43 10.20
C ALA A 55 1.70 24.88 9.31
N PRO A 56 1.98 23.92 8.43
CA PRO A 56 0.97 23.38 7.52
C PRO A 56 -0.14 22.68 8.31
N GLY A 57 -1.33 23.22 8.23
CA GLY A 57 -2.53 22.60 8.79
C GLY A 57 -3.01 21.45 7.92
N VAL A 58 -3.55 20.40 8.55
CA VAL A 58 -4.23 19.33 7.82
C VAL A 58 -5.56 19.84 7.29
N SER A 59 -5.77 19.81 5.97
CA SER A 59 -7.02 20.21 5.34
C SER A 59 -8.08 19.10 5.41
N TRP A 60 -9.36 19.48 5.39
CA TRP A 60 -10.46 18.50 5.25
C TRP A 60 -10.39 17.72 3.93
N LEU A 61 -9.81 18.33 2.90
CA LEU A 61 -9.60 17.65 1.62
C LEU A 61 -8.65 16.45 1.77
N ALA A 62 -7.58 16.58 2.56
CA ALA A 62 -6.67 15.47 2.83
C ALA A 62 -7.37 14.32 3.56
N VAL A 63 -8.21 14.64 4.54
CA VAL A 63 -9.05 13.63 5.22
C VAL A 63 -9.97 12.94 4.22
N GLY A 64 -10.71 13.70 3.43
CA GLY A 64 -11.64 13.15 2.42
C GLY A 64 -10.93 12.27 1.40
N THR A 65 -9.76 12.69 0.91
CA THR A 65 -8.95 11.92 -0.05
C THR A 65 -8.48 10.59 0.55
N ALA A 66 -8.04 10.57 1.81
CA ALA A 66 -7.59 9.34 2.47
C ALA A 66 -8.73 8.31 2.57
N PHE A 67 -9.92 8.74 3.00
CA PHE A 67 -11.09 7.86 3.06
C PHE A 67 -11.58 7.44 1.67
N PHE A 68 -11.56 8.34 0.70
CA PHE A 68 -11.95 8.01 -0.68
C PHE A 68 -11.05 6.93 -1.28
N VAL A 69 -9.74 7.04 -1.13
CA VAL A 69 -8.79 6.00 -1.58
C VAL A 69 -9.06 4.68 -0.88
N ALA A 70 -9.27 4.69 0.44
CA ALA A 70 -9.61 3.50 1.20
C ALA A 70 -10.91 2.85 0.70
N ALA A 71 -11.94 3.64 0.41
CA ALA A 71 -13.22 3.15 -0.08
C ALA A 71 -13.11 2.54 -1.49
N VAL A 72 -12.39 3.19 -2.41
CA VAL A 72 -12.20 2.68 -3.79
C VAL A 72 -11.43 1.36 -3.76
N VAL A 73 -10.31 1.30 -3.03
CA VAL A 73 -9.48 0.07 -2.96
C VAL A 73 -10.21 -1.03 -2.19
N GLY A 74 -10.92 -0.69 -1.12
CA GLY A 74 -11.76 -1.63 -0.38
C GLY A 74 -12.90 -2.19 -1.23
N GLY A 75 -13.55 -1.35 -2.03
CA GLY A 75 -14.55 -1.78 -3.01
C GLY A 75 -13.97 -2.75 -4.05
N MET A 76 -12.79 -2.44 -4.59
CA MET A 76 -12.09 -3.35 -5.50
C MET A 76 -11.73 -4.68 -4.84
N ALA A 77 -11.25 -4.67 -3.59
CA ALA A 77 -10.93 -5.88 -2.84
C ALA A 77 -12.18 -6.74 -2.63
N TYR A 78 -13.29 -6.12 -2.22
CA TYR A 78 -14.57 -6.80 -2.02
C TYR A 78 -15.12 -7.41 -3.32
N LEU A 79 -15.13 -6.66 -4.42
CA LEU A 79 -15.57 -7.17 -5.73
C LEU A 79 -14.69 -8.33 -6.20
N THR A 80 -13.36 -8.21 -6.05
CA THR A 80 -12.42 -9.28 -6.41
C THR A 80 -12.67 -10.54 -5.59
N TRP A 81 -12.82 -10.39 -4.27
CA TRP A 81 -13.14 -11.52 -3.39
C TRP A 81 -14.45 -12.19 -3.76
N ARG A 82 -15.51 -11.40 -4.02
CA ARG A 82 -16.82 -11.92 -4.43
C ARG A 82 -16.74 -12.70 -5.76
N THR A 83 -16.05 -12.17 -6.76
CA THR A 83 -15.90 -12.79 -8.08
C THR A 83 -15.11 -14.11 -8.00
N VAL A 84 -14.01 -14.13 -7.25
CA VAL A 84 -13.18 -15.33 -7.10
C VAL A 84 -13.90 -16.43 -6.32
N GLN A 85 -14.62 -16.07 -5.24
CA GLN A 85 -15.29 -17.06 -4.39
C GLN A 85 -16.63 -17.55 -4.94
N ARG A 86 -17.38 -16.73 -5.66
CA ARG A 86 -18.73 -17.12 -6.11
C ARG A 86 -18.80 -17.59 -7.56
N GLU A 87 -17.95 -17.09 -8.43
CA GLU A 87 -18.09 -17.32 -9.87
C GLU A 87 -17.03 -18.27 -10.43
N HIS A 88 -16.03 -18.68 -9.66
CA HIS A 88 -14.90 -19.53 -10.09
C HIS A 88 -14.28 -19.05 -11.42
N LEU A 89 -14.50 -17.80 -11.80
CA LEU A 89 -13.97 -17.21 -13.02
C LEU A 89 -12.46 -17.01 -12.85
N ARG A 90 -11.69 -17.63 -13.73
CA ARG A 90 -10.25 -17.44 -13.81
C ARG A 90 -9.98 -16.00 -14.27
N LEU A 91 -9.49 -15.17 -13.35
CA LEU A 91 -8.98 -13.85 -13.71
C LEU A 91 -7.85 -14.00 -14.73
N THR A 92 -7.84 -13.17 -15.77
CA THR A 92 -6.70 -13.12 -16.70
C THR A 92 -5.44 -12.76 -15.91
N SER A 93 -4.33 -13.46 -16.16
CA SER A 93 -3.06 -13.31 -15.43
C SER A 93 -2.62 -11.85 -15.29
N GLN A 94 -2.81 -11.04 -16.35
CA GLN A 94 -2.49 -9.61 -16.33
C GLN A 94 -3.32 -8.80 -15.32
N GLN A 95 -4.60 -9.11 -15.17
CA GLN A 95 -5.48 -8.42 -14.21
C GLN A 95 -5.11 -8.76 -12.76
N GLY A 96 -4.73 -10.01 -12.50
CA GLY A 96 -4.27 -10.46 -11.20
C GLY A 96 -3.01 -9.74 -10.74
N VAL A 97 -2.01 -9.63 -11.64
CA VAL A 97 -0.74 -8.93 -11.37
C VAL A 97 -0.96 -7.44 -11.12
N ALA A 98 -1.77 -6.77 -11.95
CA ALA A 98 -2.05 -5.34 -11.79
C ALA A 98 -2.73 -5.04 -10.44
N ARG A 99 -3.70 -5.86 -10.01
CA ARG A 99 -4.37 -5.71 -8.71
C ARG A 99 -3.44 -5.98 -7.54
N LEU A 100 -2.55 -6.97 -7.66
CA LEU A 100 -1.55 -7.26 -6.64
C LEU A 100 -0.57 -6.10 -6.44
N VAL A 101 -0.07 -5.53 -7.55
CA VAL A 101 0.84 -4.37 -7.50
C VAL A 101 0.14 -3.15 -6.89
N LEU A 102 -1.11 -2.90 -7.29
CA LEU A 102 -1.93 -1.82 -6.72
C LEU A 102 -2.13 -2.01 -5.22
N GLY A 103 -2.51 -3.21 -4.76
CA GLY A 103 -2.69 -3.52 -3.34
C GLY A 103 -1.42 -3.25 -2.53
N LYS A 104 -0.26 -3.69 -3.04
CA LYS A 104 1.05 -3.44 -2.41
C LYS A 104 1.40 -1.95 -2.36
N ALA A 105 1.14 -1.21 -3.43
CA ALA A 105 1.41 0.23 -3.48
C ALA A 105 0.54 0.98 -2.46
N VAL A 106 -0.76 0.69 -2.44
CA VAL A 106 -1.70 1.35 -1.51
C VAL A 106 -1.40 0.98 -0.06
N ALA A 107 -1.03 -0.27 0.24
CA ALA A 107 -0.63 -0.65 1.59
C ALA A 107 0.59 0.14 2.08
N ARG A 108 1.60 0.35 1.24
CA ARG A 108 2.79 1.14 1.59
C ARG A 108 2.47 2.63 1.78
N LEU A 109 1.68 3.21 0.86
CA LEU A 109 1.24 4.60 0.97
C LEU A 109 0.36 4.81 2.21
N GLY A 110 -0.51 3.85 2.51
CA GLY A 110 -1.33 3.88 3.72
C GLY A 110 -0.50 3.82 5.00
N ALA A 111 0.54 2.96 5.04
CA ALA A 111 1.47 2.89 6.17
C ALA A 111 2.25 4.20 6.36
N PHE A 112 2.77 4.78 5.27
CA PHE A 112 3.45 6.07 5.31
C PHE A 112 2.52 7.19 5.77
N GLY A 113 1.33 7.30 5.19
CA GLY A 113 0.33 8.31 5.54
C GLY A 113 -0.14 8.22 7.00
N LEU A 114 -0.39 6.98 7.48
CA LEU A 114 -0.73 6.73 8.87
C LEU A 114 0.37 7.29 9.80
N GLY A 115 1.63 6.92 9.55
CA GLY A 115 2.75 7.43 10.32
C GLY A 115 2.88 8.94 10.24
N ALA A 116 2.82 9.52 9.04
CA ALA A 116 2.96 10.95 8.84
C ALA A 116 1.89 11.77 9.57
N TYR A 117 0.62 11.38 9.48
CA TYR A 117 -0.45 12.10 10.17
C TYR A 117 -0.40 11.93 11.69
N VAL A 118 0.00 10.75 12.18
CA VAL A 118 0.27 10.56 13.61
C VAL A 118 1.44 11.45 14.05
N GLY A 119 2.52 11.53 13.27
CA GLY A 119 3.65 12.41 13.54
C GLY A 119 3.25 13.89 13.61
N VAL A 120 2.38 14.33 12.69
CA VAL A 120 1.81 15.71 12.74
C VAL A 120 0.97 15.87 14.00
N ALA A 121 0.10 14.94 14.36
CA ALA A 121 -0.71 15.06 15.57
C ALA A 121 0.17 15.16 16.84
N VAL A 122 1.19 14.30 16.94
CA VAL A 122 2.15 14.30 18.06
C VAL A 122 2.93 15.61 18.13
N SER A 123 3.33 16.21 17.00
CA SER A 123 4.07 17.47 16.95
C SER A 123 3.27 18.67 17.49
N HIS A 124 1.95 18.56 17.60
CA HIS A 124 1.07 19.60 18.13
C HIS A 124 0.68 19.35 19.61
N LEU A 125 1.07 18.23 20.21
CA LEU A 125 0.84 17.99 21.63
C LEU A 125 1.67 18.96 22.48
N GLY A 126 1.02 19.58 23.45
CA GLY A 126 1.67 20.52 24.38
C GLY A 126 1.86 21.94 23.81
N VAL A 127 1.16 22.27 22.71
CA VAL A 127 1.13 23.63 22.17
C VAL A 127 -0.23 24.24 22.42
N ASP A 128 -0.25 25.26 23.26
CA ASP A 128 -1.46 26.03 23.54
C ASP A 128 -1.79 26.94 22.35
N GLY A 129 -2.94 26.70 21.72
CA GLY A 129 -3.42 27.51 20.61
C GLY A 129 -4.86 27.14 20.25
N GLU A 130 -5.68 28.14 19.99
CA GLU A 130 -7.12 28.02 19.72
C GLU A 130 -7.40 27.12 18.50
N HIS A 131 -6.45 26.98 17.57
CA HIS A 131 -6.57 26.16 16.36
C HIS A 131 -5.87 24.77 16.46
N THR A 132 -5.18 24.49 17.55
CA THR A 132 -4.38 23.28 17.72
C THR A 132 -5.26 22.05 17.83
N SER A 133 -6.34 22.11 18.57
CA SER A 133 -7.29 20.99 18.74
C SER A 133 -7.93 20.58 17.40
N GLY A 134 -8.31 21.53 16.56
CA GLY A 134 -8.85 21.26 15.24
C GLY A 134 -7.84 20.60 14.31
N THR A 135 -6.57 20.95 14.37
CA THR A 135 -5.50 20.34 13.58
C THR A 135 -5.22 18.91 14.03
N ILE A 136 -5.18 18.65 15.32
CA ILE A 136 -5.00 17.31 15.88
C ILE A 136 -6.14 16.39 15.44
N VAL A 137 -7.40 16.83 15.57
CA VAL A 137 -8.56 16.02 15.14
C VAL A 137 -8.49 15.67 13.66
N ARG A 138 -8.19 16.65 12.80
CA ARG A 138 -8.05 16.39 11.34
C ARG A 138 -6.89 15.45 11.03
N ALA A 139 -5.76 15.59 11.73
CA ALA A 139 -4.61 14.70 11.56
C ALA A 139 -4.96 13.27 11.98
N LEU A 140 -5.66 13.08 13.11
CA LEU A 140 -6.11 11.76 13.56
C LEU A 140 -7.13 11.13 12.59
N LEU A 141 -8.06 11.92 12.06
CA LEU A 141 -8.99 11.44 11.04
C LEU A 141 -8.28 11.04 9.74
N ALA A 142 -7.30 11.84 9.29
CA ALA A 142 -6.49 11.50 8.12
C ALA A 142 -5.62 10.25 8.37
N ALA A 143 -5.10 10.08 9.60
CA ALA A 143 -4.39 8.87 10.01
C ALA A 143 -5.32 7.64 9.96
N ALA A 144 -6.56 7.76 10.46
CA ALA A 144 -7.54 6.69 10.40
C ALA A 144 -7.90 6.31 8.95
N GLY A 145 -8.09 7.28 8.06
CA GLY A 145 -8.31 7.05 6.63
C GLY A 145 -7.12 6.36 5.96
N SER A 146 -5.88 6.78 6.29
CA SER A 146 -4.65 6.15 5.79
C SER A 146 -4.49 4.72 6.33
N GLY A 147 -4.85 4.47 7.60
CA GLY A 147 -4.89 3.13 8.18
C GLY A 147 -5.92 2.23 7.50
N ALA A 148 -7.10 2.76 7.19
CA ALA A 148 -8.09 2.04 6.41
C ALA A 148 -7.56 1.69 5.00
N ALA A 149 -6.86 2.61 4.32
CA ALA A 149 -6.21 2.34 3.04
C ALA A 149 -5.14 1.26 3.14
N LEU A 150 -4.34 1.25 4.22
CA LEU A 150 -3.38 0.17 4.51
C LEU A 150 -4.09 -1.18 4.61
N VAL A 151 -5.14 -1.28 5.42
CA VAL A 151 -5.88 -2.52 5.62
C VAL A 151 -6.53 -3.00 4.32
N THR A 152 -7.20 -2.12 3.57
CA THR A 152 -7.83 -2.48 2.30
C THR A 152 -6.82 -2.89 1.24
N GLY A 153 -5.62 -2.28 1.22
CA GLY A 153 -4.50 -2.70 0.37
C GLY A 153 -4.02 -4.11 0.69
N LEU A 154 -3.88 -4.45 1.97
CA LEU A 154 -3.51 -5.80 2.41
C LEU A 154 -4.60 -6.83 2.12
N LEU A 155 -5.88 -6.46 2.29
CA LEU A 155 -7.00 -7.32 1.94
C LEU A 155 -7.03 -7.61 0.43
N LEU A 156 -6.74 -6.62 -0.41
CA LEU A 156 -6.63 -6.81 -1.86
C LEU A 156 -5.47 -7.75 -2.21
N GLU A 157 -4.31 -7.60 -1.56
CA GLU A 157 -3.18 -8.52 -1.72
C GLU A 157 -3.58 -9.95 -1.32
N HIS A 158 -4.28 -10.11 -0.20
CA HIS A 158 -4.72 -11.42 0.27
C HIS A 158 -5.77 -12.05 -0.65
N ALA A 159 -6.72 -11.28 -1.16
CA ALA A 159 -7.75 -11.74 -2.08
C ALA A 159 -7.20 -12.22 -3.43
N CYS A 160 -6.03 -11.73 -3.84
CA CYS A 160 -5.35 -12.14 -5.07
C CYS A 160 -4.44 -13.36 -4.91
N ARG A 161 -4.29 -13.92 -3.69
CA ARG A 161 -3.51 -15.14 -3.48
C ARG A 161 -4.33 -16.34 -3.88
N VAL A 162 -3.85 -17.09 -4.86
CA VAL A 162 -4.40 -18.41 -5.19
C VAL A 162 -3.93 -19.38 -4.10
N PRO A 163 -4.83 -20.15 -3.44
CA PRO A 163 -4.40 -21.22 -2.54
C PRO A 163 -3.51 -22.21 -3.32
N PRO A 164 -2.44 -22.75 -2.72
CA PRO A 164 -1.73 -23.85 -3.33
C PRO A 164 -2.73 -24.99 -3.50
N GLU A 165 -2.98 -25.40 -4.76
CA GLU A 165 -3.70 -26.62 -5.03
C GLU A 165 -2.88 -27.75 -4.38
N ASP A 166 -3.51 -28.48 -3.47
CA ASP A 166 -2.96 -29.71 -2.89
C ASP A 166 -2.63 -30.66 -4.05
N ARG A 167 -1.34 -30.88 -4.25
CA ARG A 167 -0.81 -31.91 -5.14
C ARG A 167 -0.76 -33.24 -4.43
#